data_0cbbb017e31707f69e9099ec5b28ff7c
#
_entry.id   0cbbb017e31707f69e9099ec5b28ff7c
#
_cell.length_a   1.000
_cell.length_b   1.000
_cell.length_c   1.000
_cell.angle_alpha   90.00
_cell.angle_beta   90.00
_cell.angle_gamma   90.00
#
_symmetry.space_group_name_H-M   'P 1'
#
loop_
_entity.id
_entity.type
_entity.pdbx_description
1 polymer ?
#
loop_
_entity_poly.entity_id
_entity_poly.type
_entity_poly.pdbx_seq_one_letter_code
_entity_poly.pdbx_strand_id
1 'polypeptide(L)'
;MTNLQGKVALVTGGSRGIGAAVARRLAAEGAEVAITYARAQDRAEQVVAEIEASGGRARAIRADNRDAGAVKAAVDSVVSARARIDILVNNAGIFETGLIDEVTAEDFDRMVDVNLRAVFIASSRAARAMGQGGRIITTGSTLAVRVPWPGIGLYAMTKAALVGLTKAMARDLGPRGITANIVHPGSTDTEMNPASGEHADQQLGLMAIPRFGRPEDVADLVAWLAGPTAASVTGAEFTIDGGANA
;
A
#
# COMPACT_ATOMS: atom_id res chain seq x y z
N MET A 1 -20.13 -3.38 7.16
CA MET A 1 -19.04 -4.36 7.12
C MET A 1 -18.89 -4.84 5.69
N THR A 2 -17.69 -4.78 5.17
CA THR A 2 -17.34 -5.34 3.85
C THR A 2 -17.21 -6.86 4.04
N ASN A 3 -17.80 -7.65 3.16
CA ASN A 3 -17.66 -9.11 3.28
C ASN A 3 -16.56 -9.58 2.31
N LEU A 4 -15.41 -9.99 2.87
CA LEU A 4 -14.26 -10.54 2.12
C LEU A 4 -14.08 -12.04 2.37
N GLN A 5 -15.12 -12.72 2.84
CA GLN A 5 -15.09 -14.15 3.14
C GLN A 5 -14.63 -14.97 1.93
N GLY A 6 -13.59 -15.79 2.12
CA GLY A 6 -13.00 -16.64 1.09
C GLY A 6 -12.14 -15.90 0.05
N LYS A 7 -11.86 -14.62 0.25
CA LYS A 7 -10.92 -13.86 -0.57
C LYS A 7 -9.48 -14.08 -0.12
N VAL A 8 -8.54 -14.03 -1.06
CA VAL A 8 -7.10 -14.15 -0.83
C VAL A 8 -6.44 -12.80 -1.10
N ALA A 9 -5.80 -12.23 -0.08
CA ALA A 9 -5.15 -10.94 -0.14
C ALA A 9 -3.64 -11.04 0.04
N LEU A 10 -2.91 -10.19 -0.69
CA LEU A 10 -1.49 -9.93 -0.47
C LEU A 10 -1.32 -8.44 -0.12
N VAL A 11 -0.68 -8.15 1.01
CA VAL A 11 -0.31 -6.80 1.44
C VAL A 11 1.21 -6.69 1.49
N THR A 12 1.79 -5.86 0.63
CA THR A 12 3.23 -5.65 0.67
C THR A 12 3.62 -4.70 1.81
N GLY A 13 4.72 -5.00 2.53
CA GLY A 13 5.14 -4.20 3.68
C GLY A 13 4.17 -4.25 4.85
N GLY A 14 3.60 -5.42 5.13
CA GLY A 14 2.55 -5.62 6.14
C GLY A 14 3.04 -5.81 7.58
N SER A 15 4.33 -5.62 7.88
CA SER A 15 4.89 -5.87 9.21
C SER A 15 4.70 -4.72 10.22
N ARG A 16 4.24 -3.54 9.78
CA ARG A 16 4.05 -2.35 10.63
C ARG A 16 3.17 -1.29 9.95
N GLY A 17 2.82 -0.25 10.71
CA GLY A 17 2.13 0.95 10.24
C GLY A 17 0.86 0.65 9.44
N ILE A 18 0.64 1.38 8.35
CA ILE A 18 -0.54 1.24 7.48
C ILE A 18 -0.69 -0.19 6.97
N GLY A 19 0.40 -0.83 6.53
CA GLY A 19 0.32 -2.19 5.98
C GLY A 19 -0.16 -3.23 7.00
N ALA A 20 0.27 -3.13 8.25
CA ALA A 20 -0.20 -4.01 9.32
C ALA A 20 -1.68 -3.75 9.67
N ALA A 21 -2.10 -2.49 9.74
CA ALA A 21 -3.50 -2.13 9.96
C ALA A 21 -4.40 -2.65 8.82
N VAL A 22 -3.96 -2.50 7.56
CA VAL A 22 -4.66 -3.06 6.39
C VAL A 22 -4.77 -4.58 6.47
N ALA A 23 -3.68 -5.28 6.83
CA ALA A 23 -3.68 -6.73 6.96
C ALA A 23 -4.69 -7.21 7.99
N ARG A 24 -4.68 -6.61 9.20
CA ARG A 24 -5.65 -6.91 10.27
C ARG A 24 -7.08 -6.63 9.83
N ARG A 25 -7.31 -5.49 9.18
CA ARG A 25 -8.65 -5.10 8.73
C ARG A 25 -9.19 -6.04 7.66
N LEU A 26 -8.42 -6.40 6.65
CA LEU A 26 -8.86 -7.35 5.61
C LEU A 26 -9.14 -8.74 6.21
N ALA A 27 -8.32 -9.20 7.17
CA ALA A 27 -8.54 -10.45 7.87
C ALA A 27 -9.82 -10.43 8.72
N ALA A 28 -10.10 -9.34 9.43
CA ALA A 28 -11.34 -9.15 10.20
C ALA A 28 -12.60 -9.16 9.32
N GLU A 29 -12.49 -8.79 8.04
CA GLU A 29 -13.57 -8.90 7.05
C GLU A 29 -13.66 -10.29 6.40
N GLY A 30 -12.82 -11.25 6.82
CA GLY A 30 -12.86 -12.66 6.40
C GLY A 30 -11.89 -13.06 5.30
N ALA A 31 -11.00 -12.18 4.85
CA ALA A 31 -9.96 -12.53 3.89
C ALA A 31 -8.86 -13.40 4.53
N GLU A 32 -8.27 -14.30 3.75
CA GLU A 32 -6.96 -14.89 4.06
C GLU A 32 -5.86 -13.95 3.58
N VAL A 33 -4.96 -13.53 4.48
CA VAL A 33 -4.00 -12.46 4.21
C VAL A 33 -2.58 -12.99 4.22
N ALA A 34 -1.84 -12.77 3.13
CA ALA A 34 -0.40 -12.84 3.14
C ALA A 34 0.18 -11.43 3.28
N ILE A 35 1.19 -11.27 4.12
CA ILE A 35 1.94 -10.02 4.23
C ILE A 35 3.39 -10.21 3.80
N THR A 36 4.00 -9.20 3.17
CA THR A 36 5.45 -9.24 2.96
C THR A 36 6.21 -8.37 3.96
N TYR A 37 7.45 -8.75 4.21
CA TYR A 37 8.41 -7.98 4.99
C TYR A 37 9.83 -8.12 4.40
N ALA A 38 10.69 -7.11 4.59
CA ALA A 38 12.08 -7.19 4.13
C ALA A 38 13.02 -7.71 5.23
N ARG A 39 13.00 -7.08 6.41
CA ARG A 39 13.94 -7.33 7.52
C ARG A 39 13.27 -7.62 8.86
N ALA A 40 12.07 -7.10 9.11
CA ALA A 40 11.39 -7.15 10.41
C ALA A 40 10.54 -8.43 10.54
N GLN A 41 11.19 -9.58 10.64
CA GLN A 41 10.53 -10.89 10.74
C GLN A 41 9.65 -10.97 11.99
N ASP A 42 10.20 -10.66 13.16
CA ASP A 42 9.47 -10.78 14.45
C ASP A 42 8.17 -9.95 14.43
N ARG A 43 8.22 -8.73 13.84
CA ARG A 43 7.03 -7.88 13.70
C ARG A 43 6.01 -8.47 12.72
N ALA A 44 6.47 -9.07 11.63
CA ALA A 44 5.59 -9.71 10.67
C ALA A 44 4.89 -10.93 11.31
N GLU A 45 5.63 -11.74 12.06
CA GLU A 45 5.10 -12.88 12.82
C GLU A 45 4.13 -12.43 13.92
N GLN A 46 4.41 -11.30 14.59
CA GLN A 46 3.47 -10.71 15.55
C GLN A 46 2.14 -10.31 14.88
N VAL A 47 2.18 -9.66 13.73
CA VAL A 47 0.95 -9.30 12.98
C VAL A 47 0.16 -10.56 12.59
N VAL A 48 0.86 -11.62 12.16
CA VAL A 48 0.22 -12.91 11.85
C VAL A 48 -0.45 -13.50 13.09
N ALA A 49 0.26 -13.55 14.22
CA ALA A 49 -0.26 -14.09 15.47
C ALA A 49 -1.50 -13.32 15.99
N GLU A 50 -1.49 -11.99 15.88
CA GLU A 50 -2.64 -11.14 16.26
C GLU A 50 -3.88 -11.42 15.37
N ILE A 51 -3.67 -11.61 14.06
CA ILE A 51 -4.76 -11.97 13.14
C ILE A 51 -5.30 -13.35 13.47
N GLU A 52 -4.44 -14.34 13.73
CA GLU A 52 -4.85 -15.71 14.07
C GLU A 52 -5.56 -15.77 15.44
N ALA A 53 -5.07 -15.03 16.42
CA ALA A 53 -5.73 -14.90 17.74
C ALA A 53 -7.13 -14.30 17.62
N SER A 54 -7.39 -13.48 16.60
CA SER A 54 -8.71 -12.92 16.30
C SER A 54 -9.57 -13.82 15.41
N GLY A 55 -9.15 -15.06 15.15
CA GLY A 55 -9.87 -16.04 14.33
C GLY A 55 -9.69 -15.87 12.82
N GLY A 56 -8.81 -14.97 12.37
CA GLY A 56 -8.45 -14.80 10.97
C GLY A 56 -7.40 -15.81 10.49
N ARG A 57 -6.98 -15.68 9.24
CA ARG A 57 -5.88 -16.47 8.66
C ARG A 57 -4.87 -15.54 8.03
N ALA A 58 -3.60 -15.67 8.44
CA ALA A 58 -2.52 -14.89 7.87
C ALA A 58 -1.23 -15.69 7.75
N ARG A 59 -0.31 -15.20 6.92
CA ARG A 59 1.07 -15.69 6.85
C ARG A 59 2.03 -14.57 6.44
N ALA A 60 3.27 -14.66 6.88
CA ALA A 60 4.33 -13.74 6.51
C ALA A 60 5.24 -14.35 5.44
N ILE A 61 5.68 -13.52 4.48
CA ILE A 61 6.57 -13.90 3.38
C ILE A 61 7.72 -12.90 3.36
N ARG A 62 8.95 -13.37 3.44
CA ARG A 62 10.11 -12.50 3.29
C ARG A 62 10.27 -12.08 1.83
N ALA A 63 10.17 -10.80 1.54
CA ALA A 63 10.40 -10.23 0.21
C ALA A 63 10.87 -8.77 0.34
N ASP A 64 12.08 -8.48 -0.07
CA ASP A 64 12.60 -7.12 -0.18
C ASP A 64 12.11 -6.52 -1.51
N ASN A 65 11.44 -5.37 -1.46
CA ASN A 65 10.94 -4.69 -2.65
C ASN A 65 12.06 -4.21 -3.60
N ARG A 66 13.32 -4.14 -3.15
CA ARG A 66 14.47 -3.88 -4.03
C ARG A 66 14.81 -5.06 -4.94
N ASP A 67 14.36 -6.25 -4.57
CA ASP A 67 14.58 -7.48 -5.34
C ASP A 67 13.31 -7.84 -6.13
N ALA A 68 13.37 -7.58 -7.43
CA ALA A 68 12.30 -7.90 -8.38
C ALA A 68 11.92 -9.40 -8.37
N GLY A 69 12.91 -10.27 -8.17
CA GLY A 69 12.71 -11.72 -8.06
C GLY A 69 11.94 -12.10 -6.80
N ALA A 70 12.30 -11.50 -5.65
CA ALA A 70 11.61 -11.72 -4.38
C ALA A 70 10.15 -11.24 -4.42
N VAL A 71 9.90 -10.07 -5.02
CA VAL A 71 8.52 -9.56 -5.19
C VAL A 71 7.68 -10.51 -6.05
N LYS A 72 8.22 -10.96 -7.18
CA LYS A 72 7.56 -11.93 -8.05
C LYS A 72 7.29 -13.25 -7.30
N ALA A 73 8.28 -13.79 -6.60
CA ALA A 73 8.17 -15.04 -5.85
C ALA A 73 7.12 -14.93 -4.72
N ALA A 74 6.98 -13.77 -4.07
CA ALA A 74 5.95 -13.54 -3.06
C ALA A 74 4.54 -13.66 -3.65
N VAL A 75 4.27 -13.03 -4.80
CA VAL A 75 2.98 -13.18 -5.50
C VAL A 75 2.75 -14.64 -5.92
N ASP A 76 3.75 -15.29 -6.51
CA ASP A 76 3.67 -16.67 -6.95
C ASP A 76 3.38 -17.64 -5.79
N SER A 77 3.98 -17.40 -4.63
CA SER A 77 3.72 -18.16 -3.40
C SER A 77 2.26 -18.06 -2.96
N VAL A 78 1.65 -16.87 -3.05
CA VAL A 78 0.22 -16.68 -2.72
C VAL A 78 -0.65 -17.45 -3.72
N VAL A 79 -0.39 -17.28 -5.00
CA VAL A 79 -1.14 -17.94 -6.06
C VAL A 79 -1.02 -19.46 -5.97
N SER A 80 0.20 -19.99 -5.75
CA SER A 80 0.42 -21.44 -5.65
C SER A 80 -0.29 -22.07 -4.46
N ALA A 81 -0.38 -21.35 -3.34
CA ALA A 81 -1.02 -21.87 -2.13
C ALA A 81 -2.56 -21.97 -2.24
N ARG A 82 -3.20 -21.14 -3.06
CA ARG A 82 -4.67 -21.01 -3.13
C ARG A 82 -5.23 -21.06 -4.54
N ALA A 83 -4.40 -21.26 -5.56
CA ALA A 83 -4.74 -21.21 -6.99
C ALA A 83 -5.41 -19.87 -7.40
N ARG A 84 -5.30 -18.83 -6.58
CA ARG A 84 -5.91 -17.50 -6.81
C ARG A 84 -5.24 -16.42 -5.99
N ILE A 85 -5.43 -15.20 -6.41
CA ILE A 85 -5.26 -13.97 -5.64
C ILE A 85 -6.41 -13.03 -6.01
N ASP A 86 -7.10 -12.47 -5.01
CA ASP A 86 -8.27 -11.59 -5.22
C ASP A 86 -7.93 -10.12 -4.97
N ILE A 87 -7.07 -9.87 -3.97
CA ILE A 87 -6.76 -8.53 -3.51
C ILE A 87 -5.24 -8.38 -3.45
N LEU A 88 -4.71 -7.36 -4.10
CA LEU A 88 -3.34 -6.91 -3.95
C LEU A 88 -3.33 -5.50 -3.36
N VAL A 89 -2.65 -5.32 -2.23
CA VAL A 89 -2.38 -4.00 -1.66
C VAL A 89 -0.89 -3.72 -1.77
N ASN A 90 -0.54 -2.82 -2.67
CA ASN A 90 0.82 -2.29 -2.82
C ASN A 90 1.04 -1.19 -1.79
N ASN A 91 1.57 -1.55 -0.61
CA ASN A 91 1.78 -0.62 0.48
C ASN A 91 3.26 -0.39 0.81
N ALA A 92 4.14 -1.35 0.56
CA ALA A 92 5.56 -1.19 0.85
C ALA A 92 6.15 0.05 0.16
N GLY A 93 6.94 0.81 0.92
CA GLY A 93 7.60 2.02 0.42
C GLY A 93 8.68 2.49 1.38
N ILE A 94 9.55 3.35 0.87
CA ILE A 94 10.55 4.09 1.65
C ILE A 94 10.34 5.58 1.44
N PHE A 95 10.70 6.35 2.44
CA PHE A 95 10.74 7.81 2.41
C PHE A 95 12.16 8.24 2.73
N GLU A 96 12.81 8.90 1.78
CA GLU A 96 14.14 9.47 1.92
C GLU A 96 14.11 10.89 1.39
N THR A 97 14.91 11.75 1.97
CA THR A 97 14.98 13.19 1.66
C THR A 97 16.37 13.56 1.16
N GLY A 98 16.44 14.55 0.28
CA GLY A 98 17.65 15.15 -0.23
C GLY A 98 17.31 16.23 -1.27
N LEU A 99 18.11 17.28 -1.33
CA LEU A 99 17.97 18.33 -2.35
C LEU A 99 18.27 17.78 -3.73
N ILE A 100 17.68 18.36 -4.78
CA ILE A 100 17.77 17.82 -6.15
C ILE A 100 19.19 17.80 -6.70
N ASP A 101 20.05 18.67 -6.23
CA ASP A 101 21.47 18.79 -6.58
C ASP A 101 22.40 17.99 -5.67
N GLU A 102 21.87 17.34 -4.63
CA GLU A 102 22.62 16.51 -3.68
C GLU A 102 22.33 15.01 -3.83
N VAL A 103 21.10 14.65 -4.29
CA VAL A 103 20.72 13.24 -4.46
C VAL A 103 21.46 12.59 -5.62
N THR A 104 21.84 11.33 -5.43
CA THR A 104 22.62 10.55 -6.40
C THR A 104 21.73 9.69 -7.31
N ALA A 105 22.30 9.13 -8.36
CA ALA A 105 21.63 8.14 -9.20
C ALA A 105 21.26 6.87 -8.40
N GLU A 106 22.08 6.49 -7.44
CA GLU A 106 21.82 5.35 -6.56
C GLU A 106 20.63 5.60 -5.62
N ASP A 107 20.45 6.85 -5.15
CA ASP A 107 19.27 7.24 -4.37
C ASP A 107 18.01 7.19 -5.23
N PHE A 108 18.10 7.67 -6.45
CA PHE A 108 17.02 7.58 -7.45
C PHE A 108 16.64 6.13 -7.72
N ASP A 109 17.61 5.27 -8.04
CA ASP A 109 17.38 3.86 -8.36
C ASP A 109 16.74 3.13 -7.17
N ARG A 110 17.24 3.34 -5.95
CA ARG A 110 16.69 2.75 -4.73
C ARG A 110 15.25 3.17 -4.49
N MET A 111 14.95 4.46 -4.67
CA MET A 111 13.60 5.00 -4.50
C MET A 111 12.64 4.44 -5.56
N VAL A 112 13.07 4.36 -6.79
CA VAL A 112 12.30 3.79 -7.91
C VAL A 112 12.10 2.29 -7.72
N ASP A 113 13.12 1.56 -7.34
CA ASP A 113 13.03 0.10 -7.13
C ASP A 113 11.96 -0.26 -6.10
N VAL A 114 11.98 0.42 -4.96
CA VAL A 114 11.05 0.11 -3.86
C VAL A 114 9.66 0.66 -4.12
N ASN A 115 9.54 1.95 -4.51
CA ASN A 115 8.26 2.64 -4.52
C ASN A 115 7.49 2.49 -5.84
N LEU A 116 8.17 2.14 -6.95
CA LEU A 116 7.56 2.09 -8.28
C LEU A 116 7.74 0.74 -8.97
N ARG A 117 8.99 0.27 -9.16
CA ARG A 117 9.26 -0.99 -9.89
C ARG A 117 8.61 -2.19 -9.21
N ALA A 118 8.72 -2.29 -7.88
CA ALA A 118 8.09 -3.36 -7.11
C ALA A 118 6.57 -3.36 -7.26
N VAL A 119 5.93 -2.18 -7.24
CA VAL A 119 4.48 -2.04 -7.44
C VAL A 119 4.07 -2.53 -8.83
N PHE A 120 4.82 -2.14 -9.86
CA PHE A 120 4.57 -2.61 -11.22
C PHE A 120 4.69 -4.13 -11.32
N ILE A 121 5.75 -4.72 -10.77
CA ILE A 121 6.00 -6.16 -10.83
C ILE A 121 4.91 -6.95 -10.08
N ALA A 122 4.59 -6.54 -8.84
CA ALA A 122 3.55 -7.19 -8.05
C ALA A 122 2.19 -7.11 -8.75
N SER A 123 1.81 -5.94 -9.25
CA SER A 123 0.54 -5.72 -9.94
C SER A 123 0.44 -6.51 -11.25
N SER A 124 1.47 -6.45 -12.09
CA SER A 124 1.53 -7.22 -13.35
C SER A 124 1.44 -8.73 -13.08
N ARG A 125 2.14 -9.21 -12.05
CA ARG A 125 2.13 -10.64 -11.71
C ARG A 125 0.79 -11.09 -11.12
N ALA A 126 0.24 -10.31 -10.19
CA ALA A 126 -1.05 -10.60 -9.58
C ALA A 126 -2.19 -10.56 -10.61
N ALA A 127 -2.20 -9.56 -11.49
CA ALA A 127 -3.22 -9.42 -12.53
C ALA A 127 -3.34 -10.64 -13.43
N ARG A 128 -2.26 -11.40 -13.68
CA ARG A 128 -2.31 -12.62 -14.48
C ARG A 128 -3.09 -13.76 -13.81
N ALA A 129 -3.12 -13.78 -12.48
CA ALA A 129 -3.77 -14.80 -11.67
C ALA A 129 -5.13 -14.33 -11.09
N MET A 130 -5.44 -13.03 -11.18
CA MET A 130 -6.73 -12.47 -10.75
C MET A 130 -7.84 -12.85 -11.72
N GLY A 131 -8.96 -13.31 -11.17
CA GLY A 131 -10.22 -13.47 -11.88
C GLY A 131 -11.09 -12.21 -11.81
N GLN A 132 -12.34 -12.34 -12.30
CA GLN A 132 -13.36 -11.30 -12.18
C GLN A 132 -13.56 -10.91 -10.69
N GLY A 133 -13.67 -9.62 -10.42
CA GLY A 133 -13.80 -9.10 -9.09
C GLY A 133 -12.45 -8.91 -8.35
N GLY A 134 -11.33 -9.02 -9.06
CA GLY A 134 -10.00 -8.70 -8.53
C GLY A 134 -9.86 -7.22 -8.14
N ARG A 135 -9.01 -6.95 -7.15
CA ARG A 135 -8.78 -5.60 -6.58
C ARG A 135 -7.30 -5.32 -6.46
N ILE A 136 -6.83 -4.26 -7.09
CA ILE A 136 -5.48 -3.71 -6.91
C ILE A 136 -5.61 -2.35 -6.24
N ILE A 137 -5.03 -2.20 -5.05
CA ILE A 137 -5.07 -0.96 -4.29
C ILE A 137 -3.63 -0.55 -4.00
N THR A 138 -3.28 0.68 -4.35
CA THR A 138 -1.92 1.18 -4.18
C THR A 138 -1.90 2.30 -3.14
N THR A 139 -0.99 2.24 -2.19
CA THR A 139 -0.72 3.31 -1.23
C THR A 139 0.16 4.37 -1.90
N GLY A 140 -0.46 5.47 -2.27
CA GLY A 140 0.17 6.68 -2.78
C GLY A 140 0.74 7.55 -1.66
N SER A 141 0.55 8.84 -1.80
CA SER A 141 0.82 9.89 -0.80
C SER A 141 0.20 11.19 -1.28
N THR A 142 -0.23 12.06 -0.37
CA THR A 142 -0.59 13.45 -0.69
C THR A 142 0.56 14.22 -1.31
N LEU A 143 1.80 13.82 -1.03
CA LEU A 143 3.00 14.36 -1.65
C LEU A 143 3.14 14.06 -3.16
N ALA A 144 2.28 13.19 -3.71
CA ALA A 144 2.17 13.01 -5.16
C ALA A 144 1.54 14.22 -5.87
N VAL A 145 0.77 15.02 -5.14
CA VAL A 145 0.00 16.16 -5.67
C VAL A 145 0.63 17.48 -5.28
N ARG A 146 1.12 17.59 -4.04
CA ARG A 146 1.70 18.81 -3.49
C ARG A 146 3.06 18.51 -2.85
N VAL A 147 4.05 19.36 -3.16
CA VAL A 147 5.40 19.33 -2.58
C VAL A 147 5.53 20.55 -1.65
N PRO A 148 5.21 20.43 -0.35
CA PRO A 148 5.11 21.59 0.54
C PRO A 148 6.44 22.11 1.07
N TRP A 149 7.54 21.34 0.95
CA TRP A 149 8.89 21.74 1.39
C TRP A 149 9.97 21.11 0.52
N PRO A 150 11.20 21.61 0.56
CA PRO A 150 12.32 21.06 -0.21
C PRO A 150 12.75 19.67 0.27
N GLY A 151 13.51 18.96 -0.56
CA GLY A 151 14.16 17.69 -0.22
C GLY A 151 13.30 16.44 -0.40
N ILE A 152 12.03 16.55 -0.79
CA ILE A 152 11.14 15.37 -0.98
C ILE A 152 10.90 15.02 -2.46
N GLY A 153 11.71 15.57 -3.37
CA GLY A 153 11.48 15.47 -4.82
C GLY A 153 11.43 14.04 -5.35
N LEU A 154 12.38 13.18 -5.00
CA LEU A 154 12.41 11.79 -5.46
C LEU A 154 11.20 10.99 -4.95
N TYR A 155 10.84 11.18 -3.69
CA TYR A 155 9.66 10.52 -3.13
C TYR A 155 8.37 10.97 -3.84
N ALA A 156 8.17 12.28 -3.95
CA ALA A 156 7.01 12.86 -4.63
C ALA A 156 6.89 12.36 -6.07
N MET A 157 8.00 12.33 -6.81
CA MET A 157 8.09 11.77 -8.16
C MET A 157 7.60 10.33 -8.21
N THR A 158 8.10 9.44 -7.32
CA THR A 158 7.69 8.03 -7.33
C THR A 158 6.21 7.87 -7.02
N LYS A 159 5.67 8.67 -6.10
CA LYS A 159 4.25 8.62 -5.72
C LYS A 159 3.34 9.20 -6.80
N ALA A 160 3.78 10.25 -7.51
CA ALA A 160 3.07 10.79 -8.67
C ALA A 160 3.02 9.79 -9.83
N ALA A 161 4.11 9.06 -10.09
CA ALA A 161 4.14 8.04 -11.13
C ALA A 161 3.12 6.91 -10.90
N LEU A 162 2.81 6.58 -9.64
CA LEU A 162 1.80 5.57 -9.30
C LEU A 162 0.38 5.98 -9.74
N VAL A 163 0.09 7.26 -9.84
CA VAL A 163 -1.20 7.76 -10.34
C VAL A 163 -1.40 7.33 -11.79
N GLY A 164 -0.42 7.60 -12.66
CA GLY A 164 -0.46 7.18 -14.05
C GLY A 164 -0.55 5.67 -14.20
N LEU A 165 0.26 4.93 -13.44
CA LEU A 165 0.23 3.46 -13.42
C LEU A 165 -1.14 2.92 -13.00
N THR A 166 -1.78 3.50 -11.99
CA THR A 166 -3.10 3.09 -11.51
C THR A 166 -4.18 3.30 -12.59
N LYS A 167 -4.16 4.46 -13.25
CA LYS A 167 -5.10 4.76 -14.34
C LYS A 167 -4.92 3.82 -15.54
N ALA A 168 -3.67 3.49 -15.89
CA ALA A 168 -3.37 2.51 -16.93
C ALA A 168 -3.91 1.12 -16.57
N MET A 169 -3.60 0.63 -15.35
CA MET A 169 -4.12 -0.67 -14.86
C MET A 169 -5.66 -0.72 -14.87
N ALA A 170 -6.34 0.38 -14.51
CA ALA A 170 -7.80 0.45 -14.54
C ALA A 170 -8.36 0.25 -15.96
N ARG A 171 -7.70 0.81 -16.98
CA ARG A 171 -8.09 0.64 -18.39
C ARG A 171 -7.80 -0.76 -18.91
N ASP A 172 -6.61 -1.29 -18.62
CA ASP A 172 -6.15 -2.58 -19.11
C ASP A 172 -6.94 -3.75 -18.51
N LEU A 173 -7.27 -3.63 -17.21
CA LEU A 173 -7.85 -4.73 -16.42
C LEU A 173 -9.38 -4.63 -16.26
N GLY A 174 -9.95 -3.45 -16.52
CA GLY A 174 -11.39 -3.21 -16.45
C GLY A 174 -12.25 -4.20 -17.26
N PRO A 175 -11.90 -4.55 -18.50
CA PRO A 175 -12.63 -5.56 -19.28
C PRO A 175 -12.71 -6.94 -18.62
N ARG A 176 -11.80 -7.23 -17.68
CA ARG A 176 -11.78 -8.46 -16.87
C ARG A 176 -12.51 -8.33 -15.54
N GLY A 177 -13.15 -7.19 -15.27
CA GLY A 177 -13.81 -6.89 -13.99
C GLY A 177 -12.86 -6.71 -12.81
N ILE A 178 -11.59 -6.37 -13.07
CA ILE A 178 -10.57 -6.06 -12.05
C ILE A 178 -10.49 -4.54 -11.90
N THR A 179 -10.55 -4.05 -10.65
CA THR A 179 -10.39 -2.62 -10.37
C THR A 179 -8.98 -2.29 -9.88
N ALA A 180 -8.50 -1.11 -10.23
CA ALA A 180 -7.24 -0.57 -9.75
C ALA A 180 -7.44 0.86 -9.24
N ASN A 181 -7.13 1.11 -7.96
CA ASN A 181 -7.31 2.41 -7.31
C ASN A 181 -6.07 2.78 -6.47
N ILE A 182 -5.93 4.07 -6.18
CA ILE A 182 -4.85 4.58 -5.34
C ILE A 182 -5.42 5.38 -4.16
N VAL A 183 -4.85 5.15 -2.98
CA VAL A 183 -5.17 5.89 -1.76
C VAL A 183 -3.96 6.76 -1.43
N HIS A 184 -4.18 8.04 -1.17
CA HIS A 184 -3.17 9.02 -0.80
C HIS A 184 -3.31 9.39 0.68
N PRO A 185 -2.60 8.68 1.59
CA PRO A 185 -2.55 9.11 2.98
C PRO A 185 -1.78 10.44 3.11
N GLY A 186 -2.24 11.29 4.02
CA GLY A 186 -1.47 12.39 4.56
C GLY A 186 -0.60 11.96 5.74
N SER A 187 -0.35 12.92 6.66
CA SER A 187 0.39 12.64 7.89
C SER A 187 -0.36 11.61 8.73
N THR A 188 0.16 10.40 8.75
CA THR A 188 -0.40 9.25 9.46
C THR A 188 0.61 8.80 10.52
N ASP A 189 0.15 8.59 11.75
CA ASP A 189 0.99 8.20 12.89
C ASP A 189 1.50 6.76 12.71
N THR A 190 2.76 6.66 12.35
CA THR A 190 3.47 5.39 12.10
C THR A 190 4.92 5.53 12.52
N GLU A 191 5.66 4.41 12.58
CA GLU A 191 7.11 4.47 12.85
C GLU A 191 7.90 5.20 11.74
N MET A 192 7.35 5.32 10.54
CA MET A 192 7.94 6.09 9.45
C MET A 192 7.71 7.60 9.62
N ASN A 193 6.58 7.99 10.20
CA ASN A 193 6.18 9.37 10.42
C ASN A 193 5.43 9.50 11.75
N PRO A 194 6.15 9.47 12.89
CA PRO A 194 5.50 9.52 14.20
C PRO A 194 4.89 10.89 14.49
N ALA A 195 3.70 10.90 15.09
CA ALA A 195 3.00 12.12 15.49
C ALA A 195 3.77 12.93 16.57
N SER A 196 4.76 12.33 17.22
CA SER A 196 5.71 12.98 18.13
C SER A 196 7.06 13.31 17.47
N GLY A 197 7.16 13.20 16.13
CA GLY A 197 8.40 13.46 15.40
C GLY A 197 8.75 14.95 15.29
N GLU A 198 9.99 15.25 14.95
CA GLU A 198 10.55 16.60 14.85
C GLU A 198 9.73 17.54 13.93
N HIS A 199 9.11 16.98 12.88
CA HIS A 199 8.33 17.77 11.90
C HIS A 199 6.82 17.70 12.13
N ALA A 200 6.36 17.19 13.28
CA ALA A 200 4.93 16.99 13.54
C ALA A 200 4.14 18.31 13.50
N ASP A 201 4.60 19.33 14.17
CA ASP A 201 3.93 20.64 14.23
C ASP A 201 3.83 21.29 12.85
N GLN A 202 4.88 21.16 12.02
CA GLN A 202 4.87 21.67 10.66
C GLN A 202 3.81 20.94 9.81
N GLN A 203 3.70 19.63 9.95
CA GLN A 203 2.70 18.84 9.25
C GLN A 203 1.27 19.17 9.72
N LEU A 204 1.06 19.33 11.03
CA LEU A 204 -0.21 19.72 11.61
C LEU A 204 -0.68 21.09 11.09
N GLY A 205 0.24 22.03 10.91
CA GLY A 205 -0.04 23.36 10.36
C GLY A 205 -0.53 23.37 8.91
N LEU A 206 -0.36 22.28 8.17
CA LEU A 206 -0.89 22.14 6.80
C LEU A 206 -2.30 21.54 6.77
N MET A 207 -2.79 20.95 7.86
CA MET A 207 -4.01 20.16 7.89
C MET A 207 -5.22 21.01 8.30
N ALA A 208 -6.34 20.86 7.59
CA ALA A 208 -7.61 21.47 8.00
C ALA A 208 -8.15 20.82 9.28
N ILE A 209 -7.93 19.51 9.46
CA ILE A 209 -8.18 18.78 10.71
C ILE A 209 -6.81 18.56 11.36
N PRO A 210 -6.40 19.35 12.37
CA PRO A 210 -5.03 19.40 12.87
C PRO A 210 -4.72 18.20 13.81
N ARG A 211 -4.80 17.00 13.27
CA ARG A 211 -4.39 15.75 13.93
C ARG A 211 -3.85 14.75 12.91
N PHE A 212 -2.84 14.01 13.31
CA PHE A 212 -2.37 12.89 12.51
C PHE A 212 -3.49 11.86 12.30
N GLY A 213 -3.60 11.34 11.09
CA GLY A 213 -4.45 10.20 10.79
C GLY A 213 -3.94 8.93 11.48
N ARG A 214 -4.80 7.96 11.70
CA ARG A 214 -4.43 6.66 12.22
C ARG A 214 -4.25 5.67 11.06
N PRO A 215 -3.35 4.67 11.18
CA PRO A 215 -3.25 3.60 10.21
C PRO A 215 -4.59 2.90 9.92
N GLU A 216 -5.45 2.79 10.93
CA GLU A 216 -6.78 2.19 10.82
C GLU A 216 -7.71 2.99 9.92
N ASP A 217 -7.64 4.32 9.92
CA ASP A 217 -8.45 5.18 9.06
C ASP A 217 -8.15 4.88 7.57
N VAL A 218 -6.88 4.65 7.23
CA VAL A 218 -6.44 4.23 5.88
C VAL A 218 -6.89 2.80 5.58
N ALA A 219 -6.78 1.90 6.56
CA ALA A 219 -7.16 0.50 6.42
C ALA A 219 -8.67 0.34 6.14
N ASP A 220 -9.51 1.18 6.74
CA ASP A 220 -10.96 1.19 6.51
C ASP A 220 -11.30 1.54 5.06
N LEU A 221 -10.65 2.56 4.50
CA LEU A 221 -10.82 2.94 3.11
C LEU A 221 -10.32 1.85 2.16
N VAL A 222 -9.16 1.24 2.45
CA VAL A 222 -8.63 0.11 1.66
C VAL A 222 -9.58 -1.09 1.70
N ALA A 223 -10.15 -1.42 2.87
CA ALA A 223 -11.10 -2.51 3.00
C ALA A 223 -12.39 -2.25 2.20
N TRP A 224 -12.91 -1.01 2.21
CA TRP A 224 -14.05 -0.65 1.36
C TRP A 224 -13.72 -0.82 -0.12
N LEU A 225 -12.55 -0.35 -0.60
CA LEU A 225 -12.11 -0.52 -1.98
C LEU A 225 -11.91 -2.00 -2.37
N ALA A 226 -11.52 -2.84 -1.42
CA ALA A 226 -11.37 -4.28 -1.60
C ALA A 226 -12.73 -4.99 -1.70
N GLY A 227 -13.80 -4.38 -1.22
CA GLY A 227 -15.13 -4.96 -1.09
C GLY A 227 -15.96 -4.94 -2.38
N PRO A 228 -17.11 -5.62 -2.34
CA PRO A 228 -18.03 -5.68 -3.47
C PRO A 228 -18.74 -4.35 -3.75
N THR A 229 -18.91 -3.49 -2.77
CA THR A 229 -19.60 -2.20 -2.92
C THR A 229 -18.78 -1.19 -3.72
N ALA A 230 -17.47 -1.39 -3.86
CA ALA A 230 -16.58 -0.57 -4.68
C ALA A 230 -16.38 -1.14 -6.11
N ALA A 231 -17.23 -2.05 -6.58
CA ALA A 231 -17.04 -2.74 -7.86
C ALA A 231 -17.03 -1.80 -9.09
N SER A 232 -17.66 -0.64 -9.01
CA SER A 232 -17.68 0.37 -10.07
C SER A 232 -16.62 1.46 -9.90
N VAL A 233 -15.75 1.34 -8.89
CA VAL A 233 -14.69 2.31 -8.58
C VAL A 233 -13.37 1.79 -9.14
N THR A 234 -12.85 2.42 -10.20
CA THR A 234 -11.57 2.07 -10.80
C THR A 234 -10.90 3.29 -11.43
N GLY A 235 -9.56 3.34 -11.37
CA GLY A 235 -8.76 4.48 -11.83
C GLY A 235 -8.89 5.72 -10.93
N ALA A 236 -9.47 5.57 -9.75
CA ALA A 236 -9.76 6.68 -8.85
C ALA A 236 -8.62 6.91 -7.85
N GLU A 237 -8.51 8.18 -7.46
CA GLU A 237 -7.59 8.68 -6.45
C GLU A 237 -8.41 9.06 -5.20
N PHE A 238 -8.04 8.52 -4.05
CA PHE A 238 -8.70 8.80 -2.78
C PHE A 238 -7.71 9.44 -1.82
N THR A 239 -7.98 10.67 -1.44
CA THR A 239 -7.16 11.38 -0.45
C THR A 239 -7.73 11.20 0.94
N ILE A 240 -6.88 10.88 1.90
CA ILE A 240 -7.19 10.75 3.32
C ILE A 240 -6.07 11.42 4.13
N ASP A 241 -6.16 12.75 4.26
CA ASP A 241 -5.04 13.60 4.69
C ASP A 241 -5.45 14.70 5.69
N GLY A 242 -6.66 14.65 6.22
CA GLY A 242 -7.15 15.67 7.11
C GLY A 242 -7.28 17.06 6.45
N GLY A 243 -7.36 17.11 5.11
CA GLY A 243 -7.48 18.35 4.34
C GLY A 243 -6.15 19.08 4.13
N ALA A 244 -5.01 18.40 4.20
CA ALA A 244 -3.70 19.01 3.99
C ALA A 244 -3.50 19.52 2.54
N ASN A 245 -4.25 18.99 1.58
CA ASN A 245 -4.23 19.39 0.17
C ASN A 245 -5.53 20.06 -0.31
N ALA A 246 -6.37 20.46 0.61
CA ALA A 246 -7.60 21.19 0.28
C ALA A 246 -7.32 22.62 -0.11
#